data_24c61a4bbc59d676f500c0ff01932341
#
_entry.id   24c61a4bbc59d676f500c0ff01932341
#
_cell.length_a   1.000
_cell.length_b   1.000
_cell.length_c   1.000
_cell.angle_alpha   90.00
_cell.angle_beta   90.00
_cell.angle_gamma   90.00
#
_symmetry.space_group_name_H-M   'P 1'
#
loop_
_entity.id
_entity.type
_entity.pdbx_description
1 polymer ?
#
loop_
_entity_poly.entity_id
_entity_poly.type
_entity_poly.pdbx_seq_one_letter_code
_entity_poly.pdbx_strand_id
1 'polypeptide(L)'
;AIGILPPGMQYFAMYAIAHALYIQREYEHAMGIAESALLMAGTRYPIDSIYLNIVLCMICMSLKQDERAEQKFDTAWSIASREGYIHPFVEHHGILQGQVERALRKQEPETYNKIVQSVYRFSRGWMKIHNPVSTLQVTDALTPYEFSIAMLAAKGRSNKEIAALMGISVNTVKSYMESIFEKLQISSRNEIDAYVNR
;
A
#
# COMPACT_ATOMS: atom_id res chain seq x y z
N ALA A 1 26.08 12.27 -0.27
CA ALA A 1 25.47 12.83 0.96
C ALA A 1 25.00 11.72 1.94
N ILE A 2 24.44 10.57 1.47
CA ILE A 2 23.92 9.49 2.36
C ILE A 2 25.03 8.92 3.27
N GLY A 3 26.26 8.75 2.77
CA GLY A 3 27.38 8.19 3.53
C GLY A 3 27.81 8.95 4.79
N ILE A 4 27.27 10.15 5.02
CA ILE A 4 27.52 10.94 6.23
C ILE A 4 26.58 10.53 7.37
N LEU A 5 25.44 9.87 7.06
CA LEU A 5 24.46 9.46 8.04
C LEU A 5 24.92 8.21 8.81
N PRO A 6 24.49 8.03 10.07
CA PRO A 6 24.63 6.75 10.76
C PRO A 6 24.00 5.60 9.96
N PRO A 7 24.53 4.35 10.05
CA PRO A 7 24.10 3.25 9.17
C PRO A 7 22.58 3.01 9.11
N GLY A 8 21.89 2.99 10.25
CA GLY A 8 20.41 2.85 10.26
C GLY A 8 19.72 3.98 9.49
N MET A 9 20.13 5.23 9.71
CA MET A 9 19.56 6.37 8.96
C MET A 9 19.87 6.32 7.46
N GLN A 10 20.99 5.68 7.04
CA GLN A 10 21.29 5.49 5.62
C GLN A 10 20.26 4.60 4.94
N TYR A 11 19.88 3.48 5.58
CA TYR A 11 18.90 2.55 5.01
C TYR A 11 17.50 3.14 4.96
N PHE A 12 17.11 3.90 5.98
CA PHE A 12 15.85 4.65 5.94
C PHE A 12 15.85 5.73 4.84
N ALA A 13 16.96 6.43 4.65
CA ALA A 13 17.12 7.38 3.55
C ALA A 13 17.02 6.69 2.18
N MET A 14 17.59 5.49 2.03
CA MET A 14 17.46 4.71 0.80
C MET A 14 16.01 4.25 0.56
N TYR A 15 15.27 3.87 1.62
CA TYR A 15 13.82 3.65 1.51
C TYR A 15 13.11 4.91 1.01
N ALA A 16 13.38 6.07 1.61
CA ALA A 16 12.73 7.33 1.21
C ALA A 16 13.01 7.69 -0.27
N ILE A 17 14.24 7.45 -0.75
CA ILE A 17 14.60 7.65 -2.16
C ILE A 17 13.86 6.65 -3.05
N ALA A 18 13.85 5.37 -2.68
CA ALA A 18 13.13 4.35 -3.44
C ALA A 18 11.62 4.64 -3.51
N HIS A 19 11.03 5.13 -2.41
CA HIS A 19 9.64 5.55 -2.37
C HIS A 19 9.38 6.79 -3.26
N ALA A 20 10.27 7.77 -3.26
CA ALA A 20 10.17 8.94 -4.16
C ALA A 20 10.23 8.53 -5.64
N LEU A 21 11.15 7.64 -6.00
CA LEU A 21 11.25 7.08 -7.35
C LEU A 21 10.01 6.25 -7.73
N TYR A 22 9.44 5.50 -6.78
CA TYR A 22 8.17 4.80 -6.98
C TYR A 22 7.03 5.77 -7.36
N ILE A 23 6.92 6.91 -6.67
CA ILE A 23 5.93 7.95 -7.00
C ILE A 23 6.17 8.52 -8.40
N GLN A 24 7.43 8.69 -8.80
CA GLN A 24 7.84 9.13 -10.13
C GLN A 24 7.66 8.05 -11.21
N ARG A 25 7.21 6.84 -10.84
CA ARG A 25 7.06 5.66 -11.70
C ARG A 25 8.38 5.11 -12.25
N GLU A 26 9.51 5.48 -11.65
CA GLU A 26 10.84 4.94 -11.97
C GLU A 26 11.09 3.62 -11.24
N TYR A 27 10.26 2.62 -11.54
CA TYR A 27 10.17 1.37 -10.77
C TYR A 27 11.47 0.57 -10.73
N GLU A 28 12.21 0.50 -11.85
CA GLU A 28 13.48 -0.26 -11.91
C GLU A 28 14.56 0.38 -11.05
N HIS A 29 14.68 1.70 -11.09
CA HIS A 29 15.62 2.42 -10.23
C HIS A 29 15.24 2.30 -8.74
N ALA A 30 13.95 2.44 -8.43
CA ALA A 30 13.43 2.25 -7.08
C ALA A 30 13.73 0.84 -6.55
N MET A 31 13.52 -0.18 -7.37
CA MET A 31 13.80 -1.58 -7.04
C MET A 31 15.28 -1.80 -6.75
N GLY A 32 16.17 -1.32 -7.63
CA GLY A 32 17.61 -1.48 -7.47
C GLY A 32 18.13 -0.85 -6.17
N ILE A 33 17.63 0.34 -5.80
CA ILE A 33 18.00 1.00 -4.53
C ILE A 33 17.50 0.20 -3.33
N ALA A 34 16.23 -0.22 -3.33
CA ALA A 34 15.63 -0.92 -2.21
C ALA A 34 16.27 -2.31 -2.01
N GLU A 35 16.56 -3.06 -3.07
CA GLU A 35 17.23 -4.36 -2.99
C GLU A 35 18.67 -4.22 -2.51
N SER A 36 19.41 -3.23 -3.01
CA SER A 36 20.76 -2.93 -2.55
C SER A 36 20.78 -2.57 -1.05
N ALA A 37 19.83 -1.75 -0.61
CA ALA A 37 19.70 -1.38 0.79
C ALA A 37 19.41 -2.60 1.69
N LEU A 38 18.51 -3.50 1.27
CA LEU A 38 18.23 -4.74 2.01
C LEU A 38 19.44 -5.66 2.11
N LEU A 39 20.20 -5.79 1.01
CA LEU A 39 21.42 -6.60 1.00
C LEU A 39 22.45 -6.06 2.00
N MET A 40 22.60 -4.74 2.07
CA MET A 40 23.55 -4.08 2.97
C MET A 40 23.08 -4.07 4.43
N ALA A 41 21.79 -3.87 4.66
CA ALA A 41 21.20 -3.83 6.00
C ALA A 41 21.21 -5.20 6.70
N GLY A 42 21.06 -6.28 5.94
CA GLY A 42 20.94 -7.63 6.46
C GLY A 42 19.79 -7.73 7.49
N THR A 43 20.03 -8.49 8.58
CA THR A 43 19.06 -8.65 9.70
C THR A 43 19.23 -7.63 10.82
N ARG A 44 20.20 -6.73 10.70
CA ARG A 44 20.61 -5.83 11.80
C ARG A 44 19.65 -4.67 12.01
N TYR A 45 18.89 -4.29 10.97
CA TYR A 45 18.02 -3.14 10.97
C TYR A 45 16.57 -3.55 10.60
N PRO A 46 15.82 -4.15 11.55
CA PRO A 46 14.51 -4.72 11.26
C PRO A 46 13.47 -3.68 10.81
N ILE A 47 13.48 -2.48 11.38
CA ILE A 47 12.54 -1.40 10.99
C ILE A 47 12.78 -1.00 9.54
N ASP A 48 14.04 -0.72 9.16
CA ASP A 48 14.40 -0.37 7.79
C ASP A 48 14.04 -1.51 6.83
N SER A 49 14.27 -2.77 7.24
CA SER A 49 13.92 -3.94 6.45
C SER A 49 12.41 -4.05 6.21
N ILE A 50 11.56 -3.68 7.18
CA ILE A 50 10.11 -3.63 7.00
C ILE A 50 9.75 -2.62 5.90
N TYR A 51 10.22 -1.37 6.02
CA TYR A 51 9.90 -0.31 5.06
C TYR A 51 10.45 -0.60 3.65
N LEU A 52 11.66 -1.15 3.56
CA LEU A 52 12.25 -1.55 2.27
C LEU A 52 11.47 -2.69 1.59
N ASN A 53 11.01 -3.69 2.35
CA ASN A 53 10.17 -4.74 1.79
C ASN A 53 8.77 -4.22 1.41
N ILE A 54 8.21 -3.25 2.14
CA ILE A 54 6.95 -2.60 1.78
C ILE A 54 7.08 -1.87 0.43
N VAL A 55 8.13 -1.05 0.23
CA VAL A 55 8.30 -0.35 -1.04
C VAL A 55 8.57 -1.32 -2.20
N LEU A 56 9.30 -2.41 -1.96
CA LEU A 56 9.47 -3.47 -2.95
C LEU A 56 8.16 -4.18 -3.29
N CYS A 57 7.31 -4.44 -2.30
CA CYS A 57 5.96 -4.96 -2.52
C CYS A 57 5.15 -4.01 -3.43
N MET A 58 5.14 -2.72 -3.14
CA MET A 58 4.45 -1.69 -3.94
C MET A 58 4.96 -1.65 -5.39
N ILE A 59 6.27 -1.73 -5.58
CA ILE A 59 6.90 -1.76 -6.92
C ILE A 59 6.47 -3.03 -7.66
N CYS A 60 6.57 -4.20 -7.03
CA CYS A 60 6.18 -5.48 -7.63
C CYS A 60 4.70 -5.49 -8.01
N MET A 61 3.80 -4.93 -7.16
CA MET A 61 2.38 -4.77 -7.49
C MET A 61 2.17 -3.91 -8.74
N SER A 62 2.92 -2.79 -8.86
CA SER A 62 2.84 -1.90 -10.03
C SER A 62 3.36 -2.54 -11.31
N LEU A 63 4.35 -3.43 -11.20
CA LEU A 63 4.90 -4.22 -12.30
C LEU A 63 4.12 -5.51 -12.59
N LYS A 64 3.00 -5.77 -11.86
CA LYS A 64 2.19 -7.00 -11.95
C LYS A 64 2.97 -8.28 -11.64
N GLN A 65 3.98 -8.21 -10.79
CA GLN A 65 4.78 -9.31 -10.27
C GLN A 65 4.16 -9.80 -8.95
N ASP A 66 2.96 -10.36 -9.01
CA ASP A 66 2.12 -10.60 -7.83
C ASP A 66 2.76 -11.55 -6.82
N GLU A 67 3.38 -12.65 -7.26
CA GLU A 67 4.08 -13.60 -6.38
C GLU A 67 5.26 -12.94 -5.63
N ARG A 68 6.05 -12.10 -6.30
CA ARG A 68 7.12 -11.35 -5.64
C ARG A 68 6.56 -10.32 -4.65
N ALA A 69 5.47 -9.67 -4.99
CA ALA A 69 4.81 -8.72 -4.10
C ALA A 69 4.34 -9.41 -2.82
N GLU A 70 3.72 -10.59 -2.93
CA GLU A 70 3.31 -11.39 -1.78
C GLU A 70 4.50 -11.79 -0.90
N GLN A 71 5.58 -12.29 -1.49
CA GLN A 71 6.80 -12.65 -0.76
C GLN A 71 7.39 -11.46 0.00
N LYS A 72 7.43 -10.27 -0.62
CA LYS A 72 7.94 -9.05 0.02
C LYS A 72 7.04 -8.59 1.16
N PHE A 73 5.72 -8.65 0.97
CA PHE A 73 4.75 -8.37 2.03
C PHE A 73 4.92 -9.32 3.21
N ASP A 74 4.92 -10.62 2.94
CA ASP A 74 5.02 -11.67 3.96
C ASP A 74 6.34 -11.56 4.75
N THR A 75 7.44 -11.19 4.07
CA THR A 75 8.72 -10.91 4.72
C THR A 75 8.62 -9.71 5.67
N ALA A 76 8.06 -8.58 5.21
CA ALA A 76 7.86 -7.40 6.05
C ALA A 76 6.97 -7.73 7.25
N TRP A 77 5.87 -8.46 7.02
CA TRP A 77 4.93 -8.84 8.06
C TRP A 77 5.55 -9.78 9.09
N SER A 78 6.33 -10.77 8.65
CA SER A 78 7.01 -11.71 9.56
C SER A 78 7.97 -11.03 10.56
N ILE A 79 8.54 -9.89 10.17
CA ILE A 79 9.39 -9.08 11.05
C ILE A 79 8.52 -8.23 11.98
N ALA A 80 7.54 -7.54 11.42
CA ALA A 80 6.73 -6.55 12.12
C ALA A 80 5.77 -7.18 13.15
N SER A 81 5.18 -8.33 12.84
CA SER A 81 4.19 -9.00 13.70
C SER A 81 4.74 -9.42 15.06
N ARG A 82 6.03 -9.74 15.15
CA ARG A 82 6.70 -10.14 16.39
C ARG A 82 6.66 -9.06 17.47
N GLU A 83 6.72 -7.80 17.04
CA GLU A 83 6.72 -6.63 17.92
C GLU A 83 5.35 -5.92 17.91
N GLY A 84 4.36 -6.45 17.21
CA GLY A 84 3.06 -5.78 16.98
C GLY A 84 3.16 -4.47 16.22
N TYR A 85 4.19 -4.29 15.40
CA TYR A 85 4.50 -3.04 14.70
C TYR A 85 3.68 -2.91 13.42
N ILE A 86 2.43 -2.44 13.56
CA ILE A 86 1.47 -2.34 12.45
C ILE A 86 1.57 -1.03 11.64
N HIS A 87 2.27 -0.01 12.16
CA HIS A 87 2.24 1.35 11.61
C HIS A 87 2.68 1.46 10.14
N PRO A 88 3.74 0.79 9.68
CA PRO A 88 4.14 0.81 8.27
C PRO A 88 3.04 0.33 7.32
N PHE A 89 2.24 -0.65 7.76
CA PHE A 89 1.11 -1.18 6.97
C PHE A 89 -0.11 -0.25 6.99
N VAL A 90 -0.26 0.56 8.03
CA VAL A 90 -1.29 1.61 8.11
C VAL A 90 -0.97 2.74 7.14
N GLU A 91 0.27 3.23 7.14
CA GLU A 91 0.73 4.33 6.28
C GLU A 91 0.65 3.99 4.79
N HIS A 92 0.92 2.74 4.44
CA HIS A 92 1.01 2.27 3.05
C HIS A 92 -0.21 1.46 2.59
N HIS A 93 -1.26 1.35 3.41
CA HIS A 93 -2.40 0.46 3.17
C HIS A 93 -2.95 0.55 1.75
N GLY A 94 -3.29 1.74 1.29
CA GLY A 94 -3.87 1.95 -0.04
C GLY A 94 -2.92 1.59 -1.18
N ILE A 95 -1.64 1.88 -1.02
CA ILE A 95 -0.62 1.61 -2.04
C ILE A 95 -0.15 0.14 -2.03
N LEU A 96 -0.41 -0.60 -0.97
CA LEU A 96 -0.20 -2.05 -0.88
C LEU A 96 -1.26 -2.86 -1.66
N GLN A 97 -2.27 -2.20 -2.23
CA GLN A 97 -3.18 -2.75 -3.24
C GLN A 97 -3.79 -4.12 -2.84
N GLY A 98 -4.32 -4.23 -1.63
CA GLY A 98 -5.01 -5.44 -1.15
C GLY A 98 -4.11 -6.49 -0.49
N GLN A 99 -2.81 -6.29 -0.36
CA GLN A 99 -1.92 -7.26 0.28
C GLN A 99 -2.21 -7.43 1.79
N VAL A 100 -2.62 -6.36 2.47
CA VAL A 100 -3.05 -6.44 3.87
C VAL A 100 -4.29 -7.32 4.00
N GLU A 101 -5.27 -7.15 3.12
CA GLU A 101 -6.50 -7.96 3.06
C GLU A 101 -6.20 -9.44 2.78
N ARG A 102 -5.34 -9.69 1.78
CA ARG A 102 -4.92 -11.04 1.38
C ARG A 102 -4.31 -11.78 2.55
N ALA A 103 -3.33 -11.16 3.19
CA ALA A 103 -2.53 -11.83 4.22
C ALA A 103 -3.25 -11.96 5.57
N LEU A 104 -3.98 -10.92 6.00
CA LEU A 104 -4.39 -10.81 7.41
C LEU A 104 -5.88 -11.00 7.64
N ARG A 105 -6.74 -10.66 6.69
CA ARG A 105 -8.19 -10.61 6.95
C ARG A 105 -8.77 -11.93 7.49
N LYS A 106 -8.30 -13.09 7.00
CA LYS A 106 -8.77 -14.40 7.42
C LYS A 106 -7.91 -15.04 8.50
N GLN A 107 -6.61 -14.78 8.46
CA GLN A 107 -5.64 -15.44 9.33
C GLN A 107 -5.49 -14.72 10.68
N GLU A 108 -5.52 -13.39 10.65
CA GLU A 108 -5.35 -12.53 11.82
C GLU A 108 -6.43 -11.42 11.87
N PRO A 109 -7.73 -11.77 12.02
CA PRO A 109 -8.82 -10.81 11.90
C PRO A 109 -8.77 -9.67 12.92
N GLU A 110 -8.27 -9.91 14.12
CA GLU A 110 -8.11 -8.86 15.14
C GLU A 110 -7.04 -7.84 14.74
N THR A 111 -5.89 -8.31 14.26
CA THR A 111 -4.80 -7.45 13.79
C THR A 111 -5.23 -6.68 12.54
N TYR A 112 -5.90 -7.35 11.61
CA TYR A 112 -6.49 -6.70 10.44
C TYR A 112 -7.44 -5.57 10.83
N ASN A 113 -8.36 -5.80 11.76
CA ASN A 113 -9.30 -4.78 12.23
C ASN A 113 -8.57 -3.60 12.89
N LYS A 114 -7.51 -3.85 13.67
CA LYS A 114 -6.67 -2.77 14.24
C LYS A 114 -6.02 -1.92 13.16
N ILE A 115 -5.47 -2.56 12.11
CA ILE A 115 -4.87 -1.85 10.97
C ILE A 115 -5.93 -0.98 10.29
N VAL A 116 -7.08 -1.55 9.90
CA VAL A 116 -8.16 -0.83 9.20
C VAL A 116 -8.67 0.36 10.02
N GLN A 117 -8.88 0.20 11.32
CA GLN A 117 -9.27 1.31 12.21
C GLN A 117 -8.20 2.40 12.28
N SER A 118 -6.93 2.01 12.29
CA SER A 118 -5.80 2.94 12.31
C SER A 118 -5.66 3.68 10.97
N VAL A 119 -5.86 2.99 9.85
CA VAL A 119 -5.93 3.60 8.51
C VAL A 119 -7.01 4.68 8.46
N TYR A 120 -8.20 4.39 8.99
CA TYR A 120 -9.30 5.36 9.01
C TYR A 120 -8.95 6.63 9.80
N ARG A 121 -8.30 6.47 10.96
CA ARG A 121 -7.83 7.61 11.78
C ARG A 121 -6.70 8.38 11.11
N PHE A 122 -5.74 7.67 10.52
CA PHE A 122 -4.59 8.26 9.83
C PHE A 122 -5.03 9.09 8.63
N SER A 123 -5.86 8.53 7.75
CA SER A 123 -6.38 9.20 6.56
C SER A 123 -7.10 10.51 6.91
N ARG A 124 -7.99 10.48 7.89
CA ARG A 124 -8.71 11.69 8.34
C ARG A 124 -7.79 12.75 8.94
N GLY A 125 -6.77 12.35 9.68
CA GLY A 125 -5.77 13.25 10.24
C GLY A 125 -4.91 13.90 9.15
N TRP A 126 -4.41 13.09 8.23
CA TRP A 126 -3.58 13.53 7.11
C TRP A 126 -4.31 14.55 6.22
N MET A 127 -5.57 14.28 5.89
CA MET A 127 -6.39 15.16 5.05
C MET A 127 -6.67 16.51 5.70
N LYS A 128 -6.93 16.56 7.01
CA LYS A 128 -7.12 17.83 7.72
C LYS A 128 -5.92 18.76 7.62
N ILE A 129 -4.72 18.20 7.54
CA ILE A 129 -3.46 18.96 7.48
C ILE A 129 -3.16 19.40 6.05
N HIS A 130 -3.35 18.50 5.07
CA HIS A 130 -2.86 18.72 3.70
C HIS A 130 -3.92 19.23 2.73
N ASN A 131 -5.21 19.08 3.05
CA ASN A 131 -6.30 19.49 2.17
C ASN A 131 -7.48 20.15 2.93
N PRO A 132 -7.25 21.25 3.65
CA PRO A 132 -8.28 21.86 4.50
C PRO A 132 -9.47 22.48 3.73
N VAL A 133 -9.36 22.64 2.41
CA VAL A 133 -10.34 23.38 1.57
C VAL A 133 -11.10 22.47 0.59
N SER A 134 -10.72 21.21 0.40
CA SER A 134 -11.38 20.34 -0.57
C SER A 134 -12.68 19.77 0.00
N THR A 135 -13.80 20.07 -0.66
CA THR A 135 -15.15 19.62 -0.28
C THR A 135 -15.46 18.18 -0.73
N LEU A 136 -14.65 17.56 -1.55
CA LEU A 136 -14.79 16.18 -2.05
C LEU A 136 -13.58 15.35 -1.61
N GLN A 137 -13.75 14.61 -0.52
CA GLN A 137 -12.70 13.78 0.06
C GLN A 137 -12.95 12.32 -0.31
N VAL A 138 -12.18 11.81 -1.27
CA VAL A 138 -12.22 10.38 -1.68
C VAL A 138 -12.07 9.44 -0.48
N THR A 139 -11.20 9.80 0.47
CA THR A 139 -10.97 9.03 1.70
C THR A 139 -12.10 9.13 2.72
N ASP A 140 -12.96 10.16 2.64
CA ASP A 140 -14.19 10.23 3.45
C ASP A 140 -15.35 9.48 2.78
N ALA A 141 -15.32 9.36 1.45
CA ALA A 141 -16.34 8.66 0.68
C ALA A 141 -16.12 7.13 0.69
N LEU A 142 -14.86 6.67 0.56
CA LEU A 142 -14.54 5.25 0.47
C LEU A 142 -14.05 4.69 1.81
N THR A 143 -14.54 3.49 2.15
CA THR A 143 -13.90 2.70 3.22
C THR A 143 -12.48 2.28 2.79
N PRO A 144 -11.57 1.95 3.74
CA PRO A 144 -10.23 1.43 3.39
C PRO A 144 -10.27 0.25 2.42
N TYR A 145 -11.27 -0.62 2.55
CA TYR A 145 -11.45 -1.78 1.68
C TYR A 145 -11.88 -1.38 0.26
N GLU A 146 -12.84 -0.46 0.14
CA GLU A 146 -13.24 0.10 -1.16
C GLU A 146 -12.09 0.87 -1.81
N PHE A 147 -11.28 1.57 -1.01
CA PHE A 147 -10.10 2.28 -1.52
C PHE A 147 -9.05 1.31 -2.09
N SER A 148 -8.77 0.18 -1.43
CA SER A 148 -7.89 -0.87 -1.98
C SER A 148 -8.41 -1.42 -3.32
N ILE A 149 -9.72 -1.65 -3.44
CA ILE A 149 -10.34 -2.09 -4.70
C ILE A 149 -10.23 -1.00 -5.78
N ALA A 150 -10.48 0.26 -5.42
CA ALA A 150 -10.35 1.39 -6.34
C ALA A 150 -8.91 1.56 -6.86
N MET A 151 -7.91 1.42 -5.98
CA MET A 151 -6.49 1.44 -6.35
C MET A 151 -6.13 0.34 -7.34
N LEU A 152 -6.57 -0.90 -7.09
CA LEU A 152 -6.38 -2.03 -8.02
C LEU A 152 -7.06 -1.76 -9.37
N ALA A 153 -8.26 -1.19 -9.33
CA ALA A 153 -9.00 -0.84 -10.53
C ALA A 153 -8.28 0.25 -11.36
N ALA A 154 -7.76 1.30 -10.70
CA ALA A 154 -6.99 2.37 -11.32
C ALA A 154 -5.68 1.85 -11.95
N LYS A 155 -5.06 0.82 -11.35
CA LYS A 155 -3.88 0.15 -11.92
C LYS A 155 -4.21 -0.83 -13.07
N GLY A 156 -5.47 -0.82 -13.57
CA GLY A 156 -5.89 -1.60 -14.72
C GLY A 156 -6.10 -3.09 -14.43
N ARG A 157 -6.29 -3.49 -13.15
CA ARG A 157 -6.63 -4.89 -12.79
C ARG A 157 -8.07 -5.19 -13.15
N SER A 158 -8.35 -6.27 -13.82
CA SER A 158 -9.72 -6.74 -14.07
C SER A 158 -10.44 -7.14 -12.78
N ASN A 159 -11.78 -7.19 -12.79
CA ASN A 159 -12.54 -7.66 -11.62
C ASN A 159 -12.16 -9.08 -11.19
N LYS A 160 -11.71 -9.94 -12.13
CA LYS A 160 -11.25 -11.29 -11.85
C LYS A 160 -9.90 -11.28 -11.10
N GLU A 161 -8.95 -10.44 -11.51
CA GLU A 161 -7.67 -10.28 -10.82
C GLU A 161 -7.88 -9.64 -9.43
N ILE A 162 -8.74 -8.63 -9.32
CA ILE A 162 -9.08 -8.01 -8.03
C ILE A 162 -9.69 -9.05 -7.09
N ALA A 163 -10.62 -9.87 -7.59
CA ALA A 163 -11.25 -10.93 -6.81
C ALA A 163 -10.22 -11.93 -6.26
N ALA A 164 -9.26 -12.34 -7.08
CA ALA A 164 -8.17 -13.23 -6.68
C ALA A 164 -7.27 -12.58 -5.61
N LEU A 165 -6.80 -11.36 -5.85
CA LEU A 165 -5.93 -10.62 -4.92
C LEU A 165 -6.60 -10.33 -3.57
N MET A 166 -7.88 -9.97 -3.59
CA MET A 166 -8.64 -9.64 -2.37
C MET A 166 -9.24 -10.87 -1.66
N GLY A 167 -9.15 -12.06 -2.27
CA GLY A 167 -9.70 -13.29 -1.71
C GLY A 167 -11.24 -13.29 -1.61
N ILE A 168 -11.95 -12.68 -2.58
CA ILE A 168 -13.41 -12.54 -2.66
C ILE A 168 -13.96 -13.00 -4.00
N SER A 169 -15.29 -13.08 -4.14
CA SER A 169 -15.91 -13.42 -5.42
C SER A 169 -15.89 -12.25 -6.42
N VAL A 170 -15.92 -12.57 -7.72
CA VAL A 170 -16.02 -11.55 -8.79
C VAL A 170 -17.32 -10.74 -8.65
N ASN A 171 -18.40 -11.37 -8.20
CA ASN A 171 -19.67 -10.66 -7.96
C ASN A 171 -19.55 -9.67 -6.80
N THR A 172 -18.82 -10.04 -5.75
CA THR A 172 -18.52 -9.12 -4.64
C THR A 172 -17.70 -7.92 -5.12
N VAL A 173 -16.73 -8.13 -6.00
CA VAL A 173 -15.98 -7.01 -6.61
C VAL A 173 -16.89 -6.10 -7.41
N LYS A 174 -17.82 -6.64 -8.21
CA LYS A 174 -18.79 -5.83 -8.96
C LYS A 174 -19.63 -4.95 -8.04
N SER A 175 -20.17 -5.51 -6.97
CA SER A 175 -20.96 -4.75 -5.98
C SER A 175 -20.13 -3.63 -5.33
N TYR A 176 -18.86 -3.88 -5.00
CA TYR A 176 -17.97 -2.82 -4.50
C TYR A 176 -17.70 -1.75 -5.57
N MET A 177 -17.49 -2.14 -6.83
CA MET A 177 -17.29 -1.18 -7.92
C MET A 177 -18.51 -0.27 -8.12
N GLU A 178 -19.72 -0.82 -8.04
CA GLU A 178 -20.98 -0.05 -8.08
C GLU A 178 -21.04 0.96 -6.91
N SER A 179 -20.75 0.50 -5.68
CA SER A 179 -20.70 1.37 -4.51
C SER A 179 -19.63 2.48 -4.65
N ILE A 180 -18.44 2.14 -5.18
CA ILE A 180 -17.37 3.11 -5.44
C ILE A 180 -17.82 4.16 -6.44
N PHE A 181 -18.46 3.76 -7.56
CA PHE A 181 -18.95 4.68 -8.57
C PHE A 181 -20.00 5.64 -8.00
N GLU A 182 -20.94 5.13 -7.21
CA GLU A 182 -21.96 5.92 -6.55
C GLU A 182 -21.33 6.93 -5.58
N LYS A 183 -20.42 6.48 -4.72
CA LYS A 183 -19.76 7.32 -3.70
C LYS A 183 -18.86 8.40 -4.30
N LEU A 184 -18.16 8.11 -5.39
CA LEU A 184 -17.29 9.06 -6.12
C LEU A 184 -18.06 9.90 -7.13
N GLN A 185 -19.34 9.60 -7.37
CA GLN A 185 -20.19 10.25 -8.39
C GLN A 185 -19.56 10.17 -9.79
N ILE A 186 -19.01 9.00 -10.14
CA ILE A 186 -18.42 8.70 -11.45
C ILE A 186 -19.25 7.66 -12.19
N SER A 187 -19.14 7.64 -13.51
CA SER A 187 -19.92 6.74 -14.38
C SER A 187 -19.08 5.64 -15.02
N SER A 188 -17.76 5.76 -14.95
CA SER A 188 -16.85 4.81 -15.59
C SER A 188 -15.62 4.48 -14.75
N ARG A 189 -15.07 3.28 -14.99
CA ARG A 189 -13.87 2.81 -14.35
C ARG A 189 -12.65 3.71 -14.62
N ASN A 190 -12.55 4.29 -15.81
CA ASN A 190 -11.41 5.12 -16.20
C ASN A 190 -11.33 6.44 -15.40
N GLU A 191 -12.44 6.86 -14.82
CA GLU A 191 -12.49 8.05 -13.97
C GLU A 191 -11.86 7.83 -12.58
N ILE A 192 -11.73 6.58 -12.12
CA ILE A 192 -11.17 6.26 -10.80
C ILE A 192 -9.75 6.79 -10.66
N ASP A 193 -8.94 6.70 -11.73
CA ASP A 193 -7.53 7.13 -11.71
C ASP A 193 -7.37 8.60 -11.29
N ALA A 194 -8.28 9.45 -11.74
CA ALA A 194 -8.28 10.87 -11.39
C ALA A 194 -8.53 11.14 -9.89
N TYR A 195 -9.09 10.18 -9.17
CA TYR A 195 -9.41 10.31 -7.74
C TYR A 195 -8.37 9.69 -6.82
N VAL A 196 -7.74 8.58 -7.23
CA VAL A 196 -6.85 7.80 -6.35
C VAL A 196 -5.36 8.05 -6.57
N ASN A 197 -4.97 8.71 -7.69
CA ASN A 197 -3.58 9.00 -8.04
C ASN A 197 -3.24 10.51 -8.02
N ARG A 198 -4.05 11.31 -7.31
CA ARG A 198 -3.78 12.74 -7.08
C ARG A 198 -2.96 12.97 -5.83
#